data_77ddca4ced7ce8187fcca8ec105ef1fb
#
_entry.id   77ddca4ced7ce8187fcca8ec105ef1fb
#
_cell.length_a   1.000
_cell.length_b   1.000
_cell.length_c   1.000
_cell.angle_alpha   90.00
_cell.angle_beta   90.00
_cell.angle_gamma   90.00
#
_symmetry.space_group_name_H-M   'P 1'
#
loop_
_entity.id
_entity.type
_entity.pdbx_description
1 polymer ?
#
loop_
_entity_poly.entity_id
_entity_poly.type
_entity_poly.pdbx_seq_one_letter_code
_entity_poly.pdbx_strand_id
1 'polypeptide(L)'
;MFLIAFLIFNTYYKSEKSISKFEKIEIKDTKSGQSEDSKNIIQNIKYTSNNNNGDVFEILAEYGEPSSEIPDLMFLTNVTGNIFLKNKSNIKLTSDYANLNTQTFETTFLNNVKILRNDEIILGNELYLIFDQTE
;
A
#
# COMPACT_ATOMS: atom_id res chain seq x y z
N MET A 1 11.60 -8.36 -15.01
CA MET A 1 11.46 -7.87 -15.19
C MET A 1 10.61 -7.01 -14.79
N PHE A 2 10.15 -6.57 -14.65
CA PHE A 2 9.44 -5.75 -14.26
C PHE A 2 8.34 -5.89 -13.89
N LEU A 3 7.95 -5.61 -13.47
CA LEU A 3 7.04 -5.75 -13.17
C LEU A 3 6.25 -4.89 -12.71
N ILE A 4 6.16 -4.21 -12.63
CA ILE A 4 5.59 -3.29 -12.19
C ILE A 4 4.64 -3.12 -13.02
N ALA A 5 3.92 -3.61 -13.09
CA ALA A 5 3.07 -3.59 -13.87
C ALA A 5 2.18 -2.75 -13.67
N PHE A 6 1.93 -2.14 -14.05
CA PHE A 6 1.17 -1.31 -13.85
C PHE A 6 0.24 -1.33 -14.81
N LEU A 7 -0.53 -1.49 -14.87
CA LEU A 7 -1.34 -1.63 -15.63
C LEU A 7 -2.41 -1.06 -15.50
N ILE A 8 -2.82 -0.69 -15.82
CA ILE A 8 -3.70 -0.09 -15.91
C ILE A 8 -4.88 -0.61 -16.17
N PHE A 9 -5.34 -1.12 -16.56
CA PHE A 9 -6.44 -1.64 -16.89
C PHE A 9 -6.82 -2.72 -16.59
N ASN A 10 -7.64 -2.81 -16.27
CA ASN A 10 -8.16 -3.79 -16.05
C ASN A 10 -8.28 -4.72 -15.47
N THR A 11 -8.31 -5.07 -15.40
CA THR A 11 -8.26 -6.06 -15.04
C THR A 11 -8.90 -6.61 -14.15
N TYR A 12 -9.55 -6.81 -13.88
CA TYR A 12 -10.24 -7.35 -13.07
C TYR A 12 -9.99 -8.55 -12.67
N TYR A 13 -9.43 -9.03 -12.20
CA TYR A 13 -9.06 -10.10 -11.90
C TYR A 13 -9.43 -10.49 -10.61
N LYS A 14 -10.10 -10.99 -10.23
CA LYS A 14 -10.49 -11.48 -9.10
C LYS A 14 -9.78 -12.35 -8.42
N SER A 15 -9.27 -12.10 -7.62
CA SER A 15 -8.54 -12.94 -6.99
C SER A 15 -9.18 -13.44 -5.92
N GLU A 16 -9.31 -14.34 -5.70
CA GLU A 16 -9.89 -14.88 -4.72
C GLU A 16 -9.26 -14.93 -3.54
N LYS A 17 -9.50 -14.95 -2.69
CA LYS A 17 -9.11 -15.05 -1.53
C LYS A 17 -7.91 -15.13 -1.10
N SER A 18 -7.26 -14.59 -0.83
CA SER A 18 -6.09 -14.74 -0.50
C SER A 18 -5.88 -14.41 0.78
N ILE A 19 -5.68 -14.98 1.52
CA ILE A 19 -5.44 -14.77 2.78
C ILE A 19 -4.33 -14.18 3.14
N SER A 20 -4.17 -13.24 3.31
CA SER A 20 -3.06 -12.67 3.63
C SER A 20 -2.89 -12.53 4.97
N LYS A 21 -2.21 -12.91 5.54
CA LYS A 21 -1.93 -12.80 6.77
C LYS A 21 -1.27 -11.65 6.98
N PHE A 22 -1.70 -10.60 7.16
CA PHE A 22 -0.93 -9.54 7.42
C PHE A 22 -0.74 -9.34 8.77
N GLU A 23 0.21 -8.98 9.18
CA GLU A 23 0.51 -8.75 10.43
C GLU A 23 -0.10 -7.63 11.01
N LYS A 24 -0.41 -7.62 12.02
CA LYS A 24 -0.95 -6.69 12.73
C LYS A 24 -0.25 -5.54 12.82
N ILE A 25 -0.55 -4.59 12.73
CA ILE A 25 0.02 -3.45 12.94
C ILE A 25 0.30 -2.92 14.16
N GLU A 26 1.05 -2.29 14.45
CA GLU A 26 1.41 -1.71 15.59
C GLU A 26 0.83 -0.41 15.66
N ILE A 27 -0.19 -0.23 16.05
CA ILE A 27 -0.75 0.96 16.27
C ILE A 27 -0.28 1.63 17.42
N LYS A 28 0.32 2.55 17.42
CA LYS A 28 0.79 3.21 18.49
C LYS A 28 -0.02 4.19 19.00
N ASP A 29 -0.51 4.21 19.90
CA ASP A 29 -1.19 5.19 20.52
C ASP A 29 -2.15 5.95 19.94
N THR A 30 -3.01 5.92 20.08
CA THR A 30 -3.98 6.58 19.59
C THR A 30 -4.62 7.42 20.46
N LYS A 31 -4.57 8.33 20.62
CA LYS A 31 -5.13 9.15 21.45
C LYS A 31 -6.36 9.53 20.94
N SER A 32 -7.20 9.33 21.20
CA SER A 32 -8.36 9.60 20.76
C SER A 32 -8.87 10.83 20.90
N GLY A 33 -9.26 11.33 20.21
CA GLY A 33 -9.59 12.52 20.38
C GLY A 33 -10.91 12.65 20.57
N GLN A 34 -11.54 12.92 20.94
CA GLN A 34 -12.74 13.03 21.25
C GLN A 34 -13.61 13.93 20.52
N SER A 35 -13.47 14.31 19.55
CA SER A 35 -14.23 15.23 18.94
C SER A 35 -15.32 14.60 18.29
N GLU A 36 -16.40 15.03 18.19
CA GLU A 36 -17.41 14.39 17.60
C GLU A 36 -17.23 14.03 16.26
N ASP A 37 -16.74 14.66 15.52
CA ASP A 37 -16.52 14.30 14.22
C ASP A 37 -15.34 13.62 14.10
N SER A 38 -14.90 13.00 15.07
CA SER A 38 -13.71 12.40 15.02
C SER A 38 -13.54 11.43 14.00
N LYS A 39 -12.57 11.42 13.28
CA LYS A 39 -12.38 10.45 12.37
C LYS A 39 -11.41 9.56 13.01
N ASN A 40 -11.34 8.39 12.67
CA ASN A 40 -10.43 7.45 13.27
C ASN A 40 -9.09 7.56 12.57
N ILE A 41 -8.34 8.47 12.92
CA ILE A 41 -7.03 8.64 12.31
C ILE A 41 -5.98 7.86 13.06
N ILE A 42 -5.27 7.02 12.36
CA ILE A 42 -4.25 6.19 12.96
C ILE A 42 -2.91 6.69 12.51
N GLN A 43 -1.94 6.74 13.39
CA GLN A 43 -0.64 7.24 13.04
C GLN A 43 0.38 6.14 12.89
N ASN A 44 1.37 6.38 12.10
CA ASN A 44 2.47 5.46 11.94
C ASN A 44 2.02 4.05 11.58
N ILE A 45 1.39 3.97 10.43
CA ILE A 45 0.86 2.70 9.98
C ILE A 45 1.87 1.89 9.20
N LYS A 46 1.84 0.60 9.35
CA LYS A 46 2.68 -0.25 8.58
C LYS A 46 1.93 -1.50 8.22
N TYR A 47 1.84 -1.82 6.94
CA TYR A 47 1.22 -3.05 6.50
C TYR A 47 2.27 -3.82 5.71
N THR A 48 2.28 -5.11 5.83
CA THR A 48 3.25 -5.93 5.13
C THR A 48 2.56 -7.14 4.52
N SER A 49 2.90 -7.46 3.30
CA SER A 49 2.35 -8.62 2.65
C SER A 49 3.47 -9.33 1.91
N ASN A 50 3.39 -10.62 1.74
CA ASN A 50 4.43 -11.30 0.99
C ASN A 50 3.77 -12.34 0.10
N ASN A 51 4.44 -12.77 -0.92
CA ASN A 51 3.87 -13.73 -1.82
C ASN A 51 4.68 -15.02 -1.75
N ASN A 52 4.31 -16.00 -2.53
CA ASN A 52 4.98 -17.26 -2.48
C ASN A 52 6.38 -17.24 -3.07
N ASN A 53 6.72 -16.23 -3.80
CA ASN A 53 8.03 -16.15 -4.36
C ASN A 53 9.04 -15.58 -3.38
N GLY A 54 8.60 -15.13 -2.28
CA GLY A 54 9.50 -14.52 -1.32
C GLY A 54 9.59 -13.02 -1.43
N ASP A 55 8.80 -12.41 -2.28
CA ASP A 55 8.81 -10.96 -2.40
C ASP A 55 7.98 -10.39 -1.28
N VAL A 56 8.33 -9.23 -0.80
CA VAL A 56 7.61 -8.60 0.30
C VAL A 56 7.22 -7.20 -0.11
N PHE A 57 5.99 -6.83 0.21
CA PHE A 57 5.50 -5.49 -0.07
C PHE A 57 5.19 -4.87 1.26
N GLU A 58 5.76 -3.72 1.55
CA GLU A 58 5.54 -3.06 2.79
C GLU A 58 5.03 -1.67 2.53
N ILE A 59 3.99 -1.24 3.20
CA ILE A 59 3.47 0.10 3.06
C ILE A 59 3.54 0.79 4.38
N LEU A 60 4.13 1.96 4.41
CA LEU A 60 4.21 2.76 5.60
C LEU A 60 3.51 4.07 5.35
N ALA A 61 2.82 4.60 6.30
CA ALA A 61 2.15 5.89 6.15
C ALA A 61 2.20 6.62 7.45
N GLU A 62 2.30 7.92 7.36
CA GLU A 62 2.32 8.69 8.57
C GLU A 62 0.95 8.72 9.18
N TYR A 63 -0.09 8.80 8.38
CA TYR A 63 -1.45 8.76 8.89
C TYR A 63 -2.32 7.89 8.03
N GLY A 64 -3.34 7.33 8.60
CA GLY A 64 -4.30 6.56 7.85
C GLY A 64 -5.67 6.72 8.44
N GLU A 65 -6.68 6.59 7.60
CA GLU A 65 -8.03 6.72 8.03
C GLU A 65 -8.86 5.69 7.33
N PRO A 66 -9.56 4.83 8.03
CA PRO A 66 -10.38 3.82 7.37
C PRO A 66 -11.58 4.48 6.73
N SER A 67 -12.02 3.99 5.63
CA SER A 67 -13.18 4.52 4.96
C SER A 67 -14.41 4.12 5.73
N SER A 68 -15.35 5.00 5.89
CA SER A 68 -16.56 4.66 6.59
C SER A 68 -17.56 4.08 5.62
N GLU A 69 -17.35 4.18 4.37
CA GLU A 69 -18.26 3.62 3.42
C GLU A 69 -17.78 2.38 2.72
N ILE A 70 -16.56 2.25 2.47
CA ILE A 70 -16.07 1.12 1.76
C ILE A 70 -15.21 0.27 2.68
N PRO A 71 -15.63 -0.92 2.94
CA PRO A 71 -14.91 -1.75 3.87
C PRO A 71 -13.52 -2.05 3.35
N ASP A 72 -12.60 -2.24 4.20
CA ASP A 72 -11.25 -2.61 3.86
C ASP A 72 -10.49 -1.55 3.07
N LEU A 73 -11.00 -0.38 2.99
CA LEU A 73 -10.29 0.67 2.29
C LEU A 73 -9.67 1.63 3.29
N MET A 74 -8.41 1.93 3.15
CA MET A 74 -7.73 2.86 4.01
C MET A 74 -7.20 4.01 3.19
N PHE A 75 -7.40 5.21 3.65
CA PHE A 75 -6.86 6.38 2.98
C PHE A 75 -5.57 6.73 3.73
N LEU A 76 -4.46 6.76 3.05
CA LEU A 76 -3.18 6.96 3.68
C LEU A 76 -2.55 8.30 3.27
N THR A 77 -1.76 8.87 4.17
CA THR A 77 -1.11 10.15 3.92
C THR A 77 0.39 10.00 4.18
N ASN A 78 1.19 10.59 3.35
CA ASN A 78 2.63 10.53 3.43
C ASN A 78 3.07 9.09 3.38
N VAL A 79 3.00 8.52 2.21
CA VAL A 79 3.11 7.10 2.04
C VAL A 79 4.44 6.68 1.45
N THR A 80 4.97 5.57 1.93
CA THR A 80 6.15 4.98 1.38
C THR A 80 5.85 3.50 1.17
N GLY A 81 6.08 3.01 -0.02
CA GLY A 81 5.91 1.60 -0.31
C GLY A 81 7.26 1.02 -0.64
N ASN A 82 7.59 -0.11 -0.08
CA ASN A 82 8.84 -0.76 -0.39
C ASN A 82 8.53 -2.15 -0.91
N ILE A 83 9.10 -2.50 -2.04
CA ILE A 83 8.92 -3.82 -2.59
C ILE A 83 10.27 -4.48 -2.57
N PHE A 84 10.40 -5.51 -1.75
CA PHE A 84 11.65 -6.22 -1.63
C PHE A 84 11.56 -7.48 -2.48
N LEU A 85 12.15 -7.44 -3.65
CA LEU A 85 12.06 -8.55 -4.56
C LEU A 85 13.22 -9.52 -4.33
N LYS A 86 12.88 -10.78 -4.28
CA LYS A 86 13.88 -11.74 -4.03
C LYS A 86 14.80 -11.75 -5.21
N ASN A 87 16.03 -11.72 -5.08
CA ASN A 87 16.97 -11.76 -6.16
C ASN A 87 16.87 -10.61 -7.15
N LYS A 88 16.31 -9.52 -6.80
CA LYS A 88 16.25 -8.39 -7.68
C LYS A 88 16.39 -7.13 -6.89
N SER A 89 16.48 -6.02 -7.55
CA SER A 89 16.62 -4.76 -6.87
C SER A 89 15.34 -4.38 -6.20
N ASN A 90 15.41 -3.78 -5.09
CA ASN A 90 14.23 -3.35 -4.38
C ASN A 90 13.68 -2.09 -5.04
N ILE A 91 12.42 -1.87 -4.85
CA ILE A 91 11.75 -0.71 -5.42
C ILE A 91 11.15 0.08 -4.29
N LYS A 92 11.33 1.38 -4.31
CA LYS A 92 10.75 2.22 -3.30
C LYS A 92 9.78 3.18 -3.95
N LEU A 93 8.59 3.31 -3.39
CA LEU A 93 7.59 4.18 -3.92
C LEU A 93 7.24 5.20 -2.86
N THR A 94 7.05 6.43 -3.23
CA THR A 94 6.56 7.42 -2.27
C THR A 94 5.48 8.24 -2.93
N SER A 95 4.54 8.73 -2.16
CA SER A 95 3.49 9.59 -2.67
C SER A 95 2.91 10.38 -1.53
N ASP A 96 2.12 11.38 -1.83
CA ASP A 96 1.49 12.17 -0.80
C ASP A 96 0.36 11.39 -0.21
N TYR A 97 -0.40 10.66 -1.02
CA TYR A 97 -1.54 9.92 -0.53
C TYR A 97 -1.62 8.54 -1.19
N ALA A 98 -2.38 7.67 -0.60
CA ALA A 98 -2.64 6.39 -1.23
C ALA A 98 -3.93 5.82 -0.72
N ASN A 99 -4.57 5.01 -1.54
CA ASN A 99 -5.76 4.31 -1.15
C ASN A 99 -5.34 2.85 -1.14
N LEU A 100 -5.47 2.22 -0.01
CA LEU A 100 -5.04 0.84 0.14
C LEU A 100 -6.18 -0.08 0.48
N ASN A 101 -6.31 -1.18 -0.24
CA ASN A 101 -7.29 -2.18 0.11
C ASN A 101 -6.56 -3.15 1.02
N THR A 102 -6.97 -3.24 2.27
CA THR A 102 -6.24 -4.04 3.23
C THR A 102 -6.44 -5.53 3.04
N GLN A 103 -7.40 -5.93 2.21
CA GLN A 103 -7.60 -7.33 1.98
C GLN A 103 -6.77 -7.78 0.80
N THR A 104 -6.74 -7.07 -0.25
CA THR A 104 -6.04 -7.48 -1.45
C THR A 104 -4.71 -6.81 -1.61
N PHE A 105 -4.46 -5.75 -0.87
CA PHE A 105 -3.26 -4.95 -0.96
C PHE A 105 -3.14 -4.19 -2.27
N GLU A 106 -4.24 -4.07 -3.00
CA GLU A 106 -4.23 -3.25 -4.17
C GLU A 106 -4.09 -1.82 -3.68
N THR A 107 -3.21 -1.05 -4.24
CA THR A 107 -2.92 0.27 -3.75
C THR A 107 -2.85 1.26 -4.88
N THR A 108 -3.48 2.41 -4.71
CA THR A 108 -3.37 3.47 -5.68
C THR A 108 -2.61 4.60 -5.02
N PHE A 109 -1.44 4.93 -5.55
CA PHE A 109 -0.64 6.00 -4.98
C PHE A 109 -1.00 7.27 -5.74
N LEU A 110 -1.20 8.34 -5.02
CA LEU A 110 -1.69 9.57 -5.60
C LEU A 110 -0.84 10.77 -5.24
N ASN A 111 -0.65 11.63 -6.19
CA ASN A 111 0.08 12.88 -6.02
C ASN A 111 1.55 12.73 -5.71
N ASN A 112 2.33 13.31 -6.52
CA ASN A 112 3.77 13.31 -6.34
C ASN A 112 4.31 11.90 -6.17
N VAL A 113 3.92 11.03 -7.08
CA VAL A 113 4.35 9.66 -7.00
C VAL A 113 5.76 9.54 -7.53
N LYS A 114 6.63 8.88 -6.77
CA LYS A 114 7.99 8.73 -7.18
C LYS A 114 8.39 7.28 -7.01
N ILE A 115 8.95 6.67 -8.02
CA ILE A 115 9.38 5.30 -7.98
C ILE A 115 10.89 5.28 -8.15
N LEU A 116 11.57 4.67 -7.17
CA LEU A 116 13.00 4.59 -7.24
C LEU A 116 13.44 3.14 -7.36
N ARG A 117 14.31 2.86 -8.28
CA ARG A 117 14.83 1.52 -8.40
C ARG A 117 16.24 1.68 -8.94
N ASN A 118 17.20 1.27 -8.20
CA ASN A 118 18.59 1.44 -8.59
C ASN A 118 18.84 2.91 -8.82
N ASP A 119 19.20 3.29 -9.98
CA ASP A 119 19.43 4.68 -10.21
C ASP A 119 18.33 5.30 -11.01
N GLU A 120 17.27 4.62 -11.22
CA GLU A 120 16.20 5.16 -12.01
C GLU A 120 15.11 5.78 -11.17
N ILE A 121 14.60 6.88 -11.61
CA ILE A 121 13.53 7.56 -10.91
C ILE A 121 12.41 7.82 -11.89
N ILE A 122 11.21 7.43 -11.53
CA ILE A 122 10.06 7.67 -12.36
C ILE A 122 9.10 8.52 -11.57
N LEU A 123 8.63 9.58 -12.15
CA LEU A 123 7.71 10.47 -11.47
C LEU A 123 6.34 10.47 -12.15
N GLY A 124 5.30 10.61 -11.39
CA GLY A 124 3.97 10.64 -11.94
C GLY A 124 2.98 11.16 -10.94
N ASN A 125 1.73 11.20 -11.30
CA ASN A 125 0.72 11.66 -10.39
C ASN A 125 -0.10 10.53 -9.84
N GLU A 126 -0.13 9.42 -10.47
CA GLU A 126 -0.94 8.33 -10.00
C GLU A 126 -0.33 7.01 -10.40
N LEU A 127 -0.33 6.05 -9.53
CA LEU A 127 0.16 4.73 -9.84
C LEU A 127 -0.71 3.70 -9.18
N TYR A 128 -1.21 2.75 -9.96
CA TYR A 128 -2.05 1.69 -9.40
C TYR A 128 -1.18 0.46 -9.35
N LEU A 129 -1.05 -0.11 -8.18
CA LEU A 129 -0.19 -1.26 -7.99
C LEU A 129 -0.95 -2.45 -7.47
N ILE A 130 -0.73 -3.60 -8.07
CA ILE A 130 -1.33 -4.81 -7.60
C ILE A 130 -0.20 -5.72 -7.20
N PHE A 131 -0.19 -6.14 -5.95
CA PHE A 131 0.85 -7.02 -5.47
C PHE A 131 0.22 -8.40 -5.37
N ASP A 132 0.52 -9.25 -6.34
CA ASP A 132 -0.08 -10.54 -6.38
C ASP A 132 0.46 -11.42 -5.29
N GLN A 133 -0.37 -11.79 -4.39
CA GLN A 133 0.09 -12.60 -3.31
C GLN A 133 0.09 -14.07 -3.63
N THR A 134 -0.57 -14.48 -4.63
CA THR A 134 -0.66 -15.87 -4.86
C THR A 134 0.33 -16.18 -5.83
N GLU A 135 0.86 -16.75 -6.07
CA GLU A 135 1.70 -17.13 -7.06
C GLU A 135 2.38 -17.21 -7.29
#